data_481d6a9daec62102ee02be76dd651d17
#
_entry.id   481d6a9daec62102ee02be76dd651d17
#
_cell.length_a   1.000
_cell.length_b   1.000
_cell.length_c   1.000
_cell.angle_alpha   90.00
_cell.angle_beta   90.00
_cell.angle_gamma   90.00
#
_symmetry.space_group_name_H-M   'P 1'
#
loop_
_entity.id
_entity.type
_entity.pdbx_description
1 polymer ?
#
loop_
_entity_poly.entity_id
_entity_poly.type
_entity_poly.pdbx_seq_one_letter_code
_entity_poly.pdbx_strand_id
1 'polypeptide(L)'
;MDSKLASRKLGYGFSSQYQEIALSDFVVNAKKELEVVPKFDPWRLIAVERKKKRFLDNQSKDDAIKDEKAFSKKYKKTLQKYLKYAGFYKSTIDGDFGKGTRAAISNWQIYIDKEGTGYLTKKQIKLLKKQYGGYLGYNYPKEMNNLSTWDLSSADLRYPTSIKLAVEHLLEMDSERERLRALLAAGEITDNELQRLWWKKYNAFAWWRDTQTRSIDVVYGETPTFNRFWHFWINYFPISVDAVEAELFGNYYLTLRKNMTSNFSDLLYDATWHPAMQLYLSNQESTGPNSRRARDIKKNREKKIAAINENLARELLELFTLTPAAGYTQDDVNGTAYVLTGWGQVYDDDVKEGYFNDYRHEPGAHKILGKKYRGKPKDKLKALCIDLANHPMTARHVANKLSLHFISDKPPEEAVQFIENVYNQSSGDLVKVHQAVVDAVIKYGDNSEKFLQPELWFFNVHKAVGGGLPFKFLGQSDDWGREQTNNILYEMGHLNSRTPQPNGWSDLAVDWLTPEMMDRRVRYIVQLSSKLEYKLKFDPDEYAVNFF
;
A
#
# COMPACT_ATOMS: atom_id res chain seq x y z
N MET A 1 0.34 28.63 -16.27
CA MET A 1 0.56 27.92 -14.99
C MET A 1 1.98 28.16 -14.51
N ASP A 2 2.19 28.42 -13.24
CA ASP A 2 3.52 28.50 -12.63
C ASP A 2 3.94 27.18 -11.97
N SER A 3 5.17 27.09 -11.48
CA SER A 3 5.68 25.90 -10.84
C SER A 3 5.00 25.58 -9.50
N LYS A 4 4.47 26.59 -8.80
CA LYS A 4 3.74 26.41 -7.54
C LYS A 4 2.41 25.69 -7.78
N LEU A 5 1.62 26.16 -8.74
CA LEU A 5 0.36 25.52 -9.11
C LEU A 5 0.58 24.13 -9.71
N ALA A 6 1.61 23.97 -10.57
CA ALA A 6 2.00 22.67 -11.10
C ALA A 6 2.35 21.66 -9.99
N SER A 7 3.11 22.08 -8.98
CA SER A 7 3.46 21.20 -7.85
C SER A 7 2.27 20.82 -6.97
N ARG A 8 1.24 21.66 -6.87
CA ARG A 8 0.00 21.32 -6.17
C ARG A 8 -0.85 20.33 -6.95
N LYS A 9 -0.90 20.44 -8.27
CA LYS A 9 -1.65 19.53 -9.14
C LYS A 9 -0.97 18.16 -9.29
N LEU A 10 0.34 18.16 -9.49
CA LEU A 10 1.14 16.96 -9.80
C LEU A 10 1.85 16.34 -8.59
N GLY A 11 1.92 17.04 -7.49
CA GLY A 11 2.53 16.60 -6.24
C GLY A 11 1.66 16.97 -5.04
N TYR A 12 2.30 17.50 -4.00
CA TYR A 12 1.65 17.95 -2.77
C TYR A 12 2.07 19.37 -2.39
N GLY A 13 2.34 20.23 -3.39
CA GLY A 13 2.86 21.56 -3.17
C GLY A 13 4.31 21.58 -2.70
N PHE A 14 4.81 22.76 -2.39
CA PHE A 14 6.16 22.98 -1.89
C PHE A 14 6.18 23.12 -0.36
N SER A 15 7.31 22.79 0.25
CA SER A 15 7.54 23.11 1.66
C SER A 15 7.94 24.57 1.85
N SER A 16 7.78 25.10 3.06
CA SER A 16 8.22 26.46 3.43
C SER A 16 9.72 26.72 3.24
N GLN A 17 10.52 25.67 3.06
CA GLN A 17 11.97 25.75 2.79
C GLN A 17 12.31 25.66 1.30
N TYR A 18 11.31 25.71 0.43
CA TYR A 18 11.48 25.50 -1.00
C TYR A 18 12.08 26.72 -1.68
N GLN A 19 13.12 26.49 -2.51
CA GLN A 19 13.60 27.49 -3.46
C GLN A 19 12.75 27.40 -4.73
N GLU A 20 12.28 28.53 -5.21
CA GLU A 20 11.50 28.60 -6.45
C GLU A 20 12.34 28.11 -7.63
N ILE A 21 11.81 27.12 -8.38
CA ILE A 21 12.43 26.61 -9.60
C ILE A 21 11.59 27.02 -10.82
N ALA A 22 12.22 27.11 -11.97
CA ALA A 22 11.50 27.35 -13.21
C ALA A 22 10.51 26.22 -13.50
N LEU A 23 9.39 26.56 -14.13
CA LEU A 23 8.37 25.55 -14.50
C LEU A 23 8.96 24.44 -15.39
N SER A 24 9.88 24.78 -16.31
CA SER A 24 10.59 23.80 -17.15
C SER A 24 11.35 22.77 -16.32
N ASP A 25 12.07 23.23 -15.29
CA ASP A 25 12.85 22.35 -14.41
C ASP A 25 11.95 21.49 -13.55
N PHE A 26 10.82 22.04 -13.07
CA PHE A 26 9.80 21.28 -12.38
C PHE A 26 9.26 20.12 -13.25
N VAL A 27 8.91 20.40 -14.50
CA VAL A 27 8.39 19.39 -15.45
C VAL A 27 9.42 18.29 -15.71
N VAL A 28 10.68 18.65 -15.91
CA VAL A 28 11.76 17.68 -16.11
C VAL A 28 11.90 16.79 -14.87
N ASN A 29 11.94 17.37 -13.69
CA ASN A 29 12.07 16.63 -12.43
C ASN A 29 10.86 15.72 -12.19
N ALA A 30 9.63 16.22 -12.37
CA ALA A 30 8.41 15.46 -12.23
C ALA A 30 8.37 14.22 -13.16
N LYS A 31 8.76 14.38 -14.41
CA LYS A 31 8.85 13.26 -15.36
C LYS A 31 9.92 12.26 -14.97
N LYS A 32 11.08 12.72 -14.51
CA LYS A 32 12.18 11.86 -14.06
C LYS A 32 11.80 11.02 -12.83
N GLU A 33 11.02 11.57 -11.89
CA GLU A 33 10.50 10.81 -10.75
C GLU A 33 9.66 9.60 -11.18
N LEU A 34 9.02 9.65 -12.35
CA LEU A 34 8.11 8.63 -12.87
C LEU A 34 8.83 7.51 -13.64
N GLU A 35 10.12 7.64 -13.92
CA GLU A 35 10.89 6.67 -14.73
C GLU A 35 11.31 5.45 -13.91
N VAL A 36 11.46 5.59 -12.61
CA VAL A 36 11.97 4.53 -11.72
C VAL A 36 11.15 4.51 -10.43
N VAL A 37 10.79 3.32 -9.97
CA VAL A 37 10.14 3.17 -8.66
C VAL A 37 11.12 3.63 -7.57
N PRO A 38 10.85 4.75 -6.86
CA PRO A 38 11.75 5.25 -5.83
C PRO A 38 11.86 4.24 -4.68
N LYS A 39 13.00 4.23 -4.01
CA LYS A 39 13.13 3.44 -2.79
C LYS A 39 12.13 3.94 -1.75
N PHE A 40 11.33 3.03 -1.21
CA PHE A 40 10.39 3.35 -0.14
C PHE A 40 11.08 3.12 1.20
N ASP A 41 11.56 4.20 1.82
CA ASP A 41 12.28 4.17 3.10
C ASP A 41 11.81 5.32 4.00
N PRO A 42 10.57 5.27 4.48
CA PRO A 42 10.00 6.32 5.32
C PRO A 42 10.80 6.51 6.63
N TRP A 43 11.50 5.50 7.09
CA TRP A 43 12.30 5.54 8.32
C TRP A 43 13.51 6.44 8.22
N ARG A 44 14.17 6.46 7.04
CA ARG A 44 15.27 7.38 6.77
C ARG A 44 14.82 8.82 6.87
N LEU A 45 13.61 9.12 6.39
CA LEU A 45 13.04 10.46 6.40
C LEU A 45 12.77 10.95 7.83
N ILE A 46 12.29 10.06 8.71
CA ILE A 46 12.06 10.38 10.13
C ILE A 46 13.37 10.56 10.90
N ALA A 47 14.39 9.77 10.58
CA ALA A 47 15.69 9.87 11.23
C ALA A 47 16.35 11.25 11.00
N VAL A 48 16.06 11.91 9.88
CA VAL A 48 16.53 13.26 9.56
C VAL A 48 15.86 14.32 10.48
N GLU A 49 14.56 14.18 10.77
CA GLU A 49 13.83 15.14 11.62
C GLU A 49 14.11 15.01 13.11
N ARG A 50 14.42 13.81 13.58
CA ARG A 50 14.69 13.58 14.99
C ARG A 50 16.18 13.70 15.27
N LYS A 51 16.64 14.82 15.78
CA LYS A 51 17.90 14.91 16.52
C LYS A 51 17.90 13.84 17.63
N LYS A 52 18.40 12.69 17.31
CA LYS A 52 18.45 11.39 17.95
C LYS A 52 18.57 11.42 19.46
N LYS A 53 17.65 10.82 20.17
CA LYS A 53 17.98 10.15 21.42
C LYS A 53 18.86 8.95 21.04
N ARG A 54 20.18 9.14 21.20
CA ARG A 54 21.18 8.12 20.85
C ARG A 54 20.88 6.83 21.63
N PHE A 55 20.71 5.75 20.91
CA PHE A 55 20.79 4.43 21.51
C PHE A 55 22.22 4.26 22.07
N LEU A 56 22.35 4.33 23.39
CA LEU A 56 23.64 4.20 24.06
C LEU A 56 24.00 2.72 24.12
N ASP A 57 24.92 2.31 23.28
CA ASP A 57 25.51 0.98 23.27
C ASP A 57 27.02 1.13 23.54
N ASN A 58 27.42 0.75 24.74
CA ASN A 58 28.80 0.85 25.20
C ASN A 58 29.59 -0.45 25.01
N GLN A 59 28.96 -1.50 24.42
CA GLN A 59 29.63 -2.76 24.18
C GLN A 59 30.54 -2.65 22.95
N SER A 60 31.80 -3.06 23.08
CA SER A 60 32.75 -3.04 22.00
C SER A 60 32.48 -4.13 20.94
N LYS A 61 33.09 -3.97 19.75
CA LYS A 61 33.07 -5.01 18.70
C LYS A 61 33.72 -6.31 19.20
N ASP A 62 34.79 -6.22 19.96
CA ASP A 62 35.50 -7.38 20.47
C ASP A 62 34.66 -8.18 21.48
N ASP A 63 33.90 -7.49 22.33
CA ASP A 63 32.92 -8.11 23.21
C ASP A 63 31.81 -8.81 22.42
N ALA A 64 31.32 -8.18 21.35
CA ALA A 64 30.29 -8.77 20.47
C ALA A 64 30.83 -10.04 19.76
N ILE A 65 32.08 -10.04 19.32
CA ILE A 65 32.77 -11.22 18.74
C ILE A 65 32.89 -12.34 19.78
N LYS A 66 33.27 -11.99 21.00
CA LYS A 66 33.38 -12.95 22.09
C LYS A 66 32.04 -13.60 22.44
N ASP A 67 31.00 -12.81 22.57
CA ASP A 67 29.65 -13.29 22.85
C ASP A 67 29.11 -14.20 21.72
N GLU A 68 29.37 -13.85 20.45
CA GLU A 68 28.92 -14.63 19.30
C GLU A 68 29.49 -16.06 19.26
N LYS A 69 30.71 -16.26 19.78
CA LYS A 69 31.32 -17.60 19.85
C LYS A 69 30.48 -18.57 20.68
N ALA A 70 29.72 -18.07 21.67
CA ALA A 70 28.82 -18.84 22.50
C ALA A 70 27.46 -19.14 21.87
N PHE A 71 27.14 -18.58 20.70
CA PHE A 71 25.82 -18.76 20.07
C PHE A 71 25.68 -20.15 19.48
N SER A 72 24.63 -20.85 19.84
CA SER A 72 24.26 -22.10 19.18
C SER A 72 23.85 -21.88 17.72
N LYS A 73 24.01 -22.89 16.88
CA LYS A 73 23.59 -22.84 15.48
C LYS A 73 22.10 -22.50 15.33
N LYS A 74 21.26 -23.04 16.24
CA LYS A 74 19.83 -22.72 16.33
C LYS A 74 19.60 -21.23 16.61
N TYR A 75 20.36 -20.65 17.51
CA TYR A 75 20.26 -19.21 17.84
C TYR A 75 20.72 -18.32 16.70
N LYS A 76 21.81 -18.67 16.03
CA LYS A 76 22.30 -17.97 14.82
C LYS A 76 21.25 -17.99 13.70
N LYS A 77 20.58 -19.13 13.47
CA LYS A 77 19.44 -19.20 12.53
C LYS A 77 18.31 -18.24 12.92
N THR A 78 18.04 -18.10 14.20
CA THR A 78 17.02 -17.16 14.69
C THR A 78 17.42 -15.71 14.39
N LEU A 79 18.67 -15.33 14.60
CA LEU A 79 19.17 -13.98 14.29
C LEU A 79 19.18 -13.70 12.77
N GLN A 80 19.55 -14.70 11.96
CA GLN A 80 19.42 -14.59 10.48
C GLN A 80 17.96 -14.42 10.07
N LYS A 81 17.00 -15.09 10.72
CA LYS A 81 15.56 -14.87 10.47
C LYS A 81 15.15 -13.43 10.79
N TYR A 82 15.58 -12.87 11.92
CA TYR A 82 15.28 -11.49 12.24
C TYR A 82 15.86 -10.52 11.21
N LEU A 83 17.11 -10.72 10.78
CA LEU A 83 17.73 -9.92 9.73
C LEU A 83 17.05 -10.10 8.37
N LYS A 84 16.52 -11.28 8.08
CA LYS A 84 15.73 -11.55 6.87
C LYS A 84 14.39 -10.84 6.92
N TYR A 85 13.70 -10.86 8.06
CA TYR A 85 12.48 -10.10 8.28
C TYR A 85 12.72 -8.58 8.27
N ALA A 86 13.91 -8.17 8.72
CA ALA A 86 14.34 -6.78 8.64
C ALA A 86 14.75 -6.31 7.22
N GLY A 87 14.77 -7.22 6.23
CA GLY A 87 15.12 -6.91 4.84
C GLY A 87 16.61 -6.87 4.52
N PHE A 88 17.47 -7.07 5.51
CA PHE A 88 18.91 -6.95 5.31
C PHE A 88 19.58 -8.27 4.90
N TYR A 89 18.97 -9.43 5.19
CA TYR A 89 19.53 -10.73 4.86
C TYR A 89 18.74 -11.43 3.75
N LYS A 90 19.39 -11.66 2.60
CA LYS A 90 18.74 -12.22 1.40
C LYS A 90 19.09 -13.70 1.13
N SER A 91 20.07 -14.25 1.88
CA SER A 91 20.55 -15.61 1.66
C SER A 91 19.78 -16.66 2.45
N THR A 92 20.18 -17.93 2.32
CA THR A 92 19.61 -19.09 3.04
C THR A 92 19.91 -19.00 4.55
N ILE A 93 18.93 -19.36 5.37
CA ILE A 93 19.05 -19.40 6.83
C ILE A 93 19.74 -20.71 7.23
N ASP A 94 21.06 -20.70 7.33
CA ASP A 94 21.91 -21.86 7.61
C ASP A 94 22.48 -21.91 9.04
N GLY A 95 22.49 -20.76 9.71
CA GLY A 95 23.09 -20.57 11.03
C GLY A 95 24.58 -20.29 10.99
N ASP A 96 25.14 -20.00 9.79
CA ASP A 96 26.53 -19.62 9.62
C ASP A 96 26.62 -18.13 9.34
N PHE A 97 27.40 -17.42 10.16
CA PHE A 97 27.58 -15.98 10.03
C PHE A 97 28.75 -15.65 9.06
N GLY A 98 28.56 -16.08 7.81
CA GLY A 98 29.49 -15.77 6.71
C GLY A 98 29.35 -14.33 6.18
N LYS A 99 30.00 -14.03 5.03
CA LYS A 99 30.03 -12.69 4.42
C LYS A 99 28.64 -12.06 4.25
N GLY A 100 27.64 -12.84 3.82
CA GLY A 100 26.28 -12.35 3.62
C GLY A 100 25.60 -11.95 4.93
N THR A 101 25.75 -12.72 5.99
CA THR A 101 25.23 -12.38 7.32
C THR A 101 25.94 -11.17 7.90
N ARG A 102 27.26 -11.06 7.72
CA ARG A 102 28.04 -9.90 8.17
C ARG A 102 27.61 -8.60 7.48
N ALA A 103 27.43 -8.67 6.18
CA ALA A 103 26.91 -7.52 5.41
C ALA A 103 25.50 -7.13 5.87
N ALA A 104 24.62 -8.10 6.11
CA ALA A 104 23.27 -7.85 6.62
C ALA A 104 23.27 -7.20 8.02
N ILE A 105 24.11 -7.67 8.92
CA ILE A 105 24.29 -7.07 10.25
C ILE A 105 24.82 -5.64 10.12
N SER A 106 25.87 -5.45 9.33
CA SER A 106 26.48 -4.12 9.10
C SER A 106 25.47 -3.12 8.53
N ASN A 107 24.72 -3.51 7.51
CA ASN A 107 23.70 -2.67 6.92
C ASN A 107 22.57 -2.32 7.90
N TRP A 108 22.11 -3.30 8.70
CA TRP A 108 21.13 -3.05 9.75
C TRP A 108 21.70 -2.13 10.85
N GLN A 109 22.96 -2.29 11.24
CA GLN A 109 23.63 -1.40 12.20
C GLN A 109 23.70 0.04 11.68
N ILE A 110 24.07 0.24 10.41
CA ILE A 110 24.06 1.56 9.75
C ILE A 110 22.65 2.14 9.74
N TYR A 111 21.66 1.30 9.44
CA TYR A 111 20.24 1.68 9.44
C TYR A 111 19.78 2.20 10.82
N ILE A 112 20.21 1.57 11.93
CA ILE A 112 19.94 2.05 13.29
C ILE A 112 20.94 3.11 13.78
N ASP A 113 21.70 3.71 12.88
CA ASP A 113 22.69 4.76 13.13
C ASP A 113 23.86 4.31 14.04
N LYS A 114 24.34 3.15 13.81
CA LYS A 114 25.53 2.60 14.45
C LYS A 114 26.62 2.29 13.44
N GLU A 115 27.86 2.16 13.93
CA GLU A 115 28.96 1.66 13.12
C GLU A 115 28.63 0.27 12.59
N GLY A 116 28.78 0.06 11.29
CA GLY A 116 28.52 -1.20 10.61
C GLY A 116 29.63 -2.24 10.87
N THR A 117 29.75 -2.72 12.09
CA THR A 117 30.81 -3.66 12.50
C THR A 117 30.61 -5.08 11.98
N GLY A 118 29.38 -5.44 11.59
CA GLY A 118 29.01 -6.79 11.19
C GLY A 118 28.91 -7.79 12.35
N TYR A 119 28.97 -7.33 13.61
CA TYR A 119 28.85 -8.13 14.83
C TYR A 119 27.83 -7.51 15.78
N LEU A 120 26.86 -8.31 16.24
CA LEU A 120 25.76 -7.84 17.09
C LEU A 120 26.16 -7.80 18.55
N THR A 121 26.02 -6.66 19.20
CA THR A 121 26.11 -6.53 20.64
C THR A 121 24.86 -7.12 21.33
N LYS A 122 24.91 -7.42 22.62
CA LYS A 122 23.75 -7.90 23.40
C LYS A 122 22.56 -6.95 23.32
N LYS A 123 22.82 -5.63 23.36
CA LYS A 123 21.77 -4.62 23.24
C LYS A 123 21.19 -4.60 21.83
N GLN A 124 22.02 -4.74 20.81
CA GLN A 124 21.58 -4.83 19.42
C GLN A 124 20.79 -6.10 19.15
N ILE A 125 21.19 -7.25 19.69
CA ILE A 125 20.42 -8.50 19.63
C ILE A 125 19.05 -8.34 20.32
N LYS A 126 19.03 -7.74 21.50
CA LYS A 126 17.78 -7.46 22.21
C LYS A 126 16.87 -6.52 21.40
N LEU A 127 17.45 -5.53 20.74
CA LEU A 127 16.74 -4.63 19.85
C LEU A 127 16.20 -5.36 18.62
N LEU A 128 17.06 -6.14 17.93
CA LEU A 128 16.70 -6.93 16.76
C LEU A 128 15.58 -7.94 17.06
N LYS A 129 15.71 -8.68 18.17
CA LYS A 129 14.67 -9.59 18.65
C LYS A 129 13.38 -8.84 18.94
N LYS A 130 13.47 -7.70 19.56
CA LYS A 130 12.37 -6.85 19.95
C LYS A 130 11.66 -6.27 18.71
N GLN A 131 12.40 -5.88 17.66
CA GLN A 131 11.86 -5.37 16.41
C GLN A 131 11.17 -6.45 15.55
N TYR A 132 11.74 -7.67 15.52
CA TYR A 132 11.38 -8.69 14.53
C TYR A 132 11.03 -10.05 15.11
N GLY A 133 11.09 -10.22 16.43
CA GLY A 133 10.85 -11.50 17.11
C GLY A 133 9.42 -12.01 16.97
N GLY A 134 8.46 -11.13 16.87
CA GLY A 134 7.05 -11.45 16.70
C GLY A 134 6.70 -12.10 15.36
N TYR A 135 7.57 -11.99 14.36
CA TYR A 135 7.33 -12.56 13.03
C TYR A 135 7.70 -14.05 12.90
N LEU A 136 8.36 -14.63 13.87
CA LEU A 136 8.84 -16.02 13.78
C LEU A 136 7.74 -17.08 13.74
N GLY A 137 6.49 -16.71 13.95
CA GLY A 137 5.35 -17.61 13.93
C GLY A 137 4.48 -17.52 12.66
N TYR A 138 4.74 -16.59 11.75
CA TYR A 138 4.00 -16.47 10.51
C TYR A 138 4.65 -17.32 9.41
N ASN A 139 3.96 -18.38 8.99
CA ASN A 139 4.16 -18.95 7.67
C ASN A 139 3.47 -18.03 6.67
N TYR A 140 4.20 -17.04 6.15
CA TYR A 140 3.75 -16.36 4.93
C TYR A 140 3.57 -17.43 3.85
N PRO A 141 2.47 -17.41 3.10
CA PRO A 141 2.32 -18.26 1.93
C PRO A 141 3.55 -18.13 1.05
N LYS A 142 4.08 -19.27 0.56
CA LYS A 142 5.34 -19.31 -0.24
C LYS A 142 5.36 -18.36 -1.42
N GLU A 143 4.22 -17.92 -1.89
CA GLU A 143 4.07 -17.01 -3.05
C GLU A 143 4.12 -15.54 -2.70
N MET A 144 3.88 -15.14 -1.45
CA MET A 144 4.33 -13.81 -1.00
C MET A 144 5.86 -13.70 -1.06
N ASN A 145 6.58 -14.84 -0.96
CA ASN A 145 8.03 -14.89 -1.25
C ASN A 145 8.35 -14.84 -2.74
N ASN A 146 7.41 -15.14 -3.63
CA ASN A 146 7.52 -15.08 -5.10
C ASN A 146 6.94 -13.81 -5.71
N LEU A 147 6.27 -12.97 -4.95
CA LEU A 147 6.26 -11.54 -5.17
C LEU A 147 7.71 -11.08 -4.94
N SER A 148 8.56 -11.45 -5.87
CA SER A 148 10.04 -11.47 -5.82
C SER A 148 10.69 -10.10 -5.65
N THR A 149 9.93 -9.13 -5.19
CA THR A 149 10.29 -7.76 -4.94
C THR A 149 9.65 -7.22 -3.68
N TRP A 150 9.18 -8.12 -2.80
CA TRP A 150 9.04 -7.72 -1.44
C TRP A 150 10.44 -7.39 -0.94
N ASP A 151 10.77 -6.15 -1.13
CA ASP A 151 11.80 -5.55 -0.32
C ASP A 151 11.28 -5.66 1.12
N LEU A 152 11.94 -6.45 1.94
CA LEU A 152 11.59 -6.60 3.36
C LEU A 152 11.81 -5.29 4.14
N SER A 153 12.41 -4.26 3.52
CA SER A 153 12.31 -2.88 3.99
C SER A 153 10.84 -2.43 4.03
N SER A 154 9.97 -3.02 3.24
CA SER A 154 8.54 -2.85 3.31
C SER A 154 7.88 -3.53 4.52
N ALA A 155 8.51 -4.47 5.19
CA ALA A 155 8.06 -4.93 6.48
C ALA A 155 8.14 -3.82 7.53
N ASP A 156 9.04 -2.86 7.33
CA ASP A 156 9.15 -1.65 8.14
C ASP A 156 7.93 -0.73 7.99
N LEU A 157 7.16 -0.85 6.90
CA LEU A 157 5.87 -0.19 6.74
C LEU A 157 4.88 -0.54 7.85
N ARG A 158 5.09 -1.65 8.51
CA ARG A 158 4.22 -2.12 9.57
C ARG A 158 4.54 -1.46 10.91
N TYR A 159 5.58 -0.61 10.99
CA TYR A 159 6.04 -0.06 12.26
C TYR A 159 5.89 1.44 12.35
N PRO A 160 5.38 1.91 13.50
CA PRO A 160 5.33 3.32 13.76
C PRO A 160 6.75 3.90 13.90
N THR A 161 6.82 5.16 13.73
CA THR A 161 7.93 6.06 13.55
C THR A 161 9.04 6.06 14.60
N SER A 162 8.99 5.24 15.61
CA SER A 162 10.13 5.00 16.49
C SER A 162 10.31 3.50 16.71
N ILE A 163 11.56 3.08 16.57
CA ILE A 163 12.01 1.75 16.90
C ILE A 163 11.51 1.29 18.28
N LYS A 164 11.47 2.21 19.26
CA LYS A 164 11.00 1.91 20.61
C LYS A 164 9.53 1.51 20.64
N LEU A 165 8.70 2.12 19.84
CA LEU A 165 7.25 1.95 19.83
C LEU A 165 6.80 0.78 18.97
N ALA A 166 7.45 0.59 17.83
CA ALA A 166 7.30 -0.61 17.04
C ALA A 166 7.53 -1.85 17.89
N VAL A 167 8.50 -1.75 18.73
CA VAL A 167 8.96 -2.76 19.64
C VAL A 167 8.02 -3.01 20.82
N GLU A 168 7.58 -1.95 21.49
CA GLU A 168 6.63 -2.07 22.59
C GLU A 168 5.34 -2.70 22.10
N HIS A 169 4.92 -2.32 20.90
CA HIS A 169 3.73 -2.89 20.29
C HIS A 169 3.89 -4.35 19.85
N LEU A 170 5.03 -4.73 19.30
CA LEU A 170 5.31 -6.15 18.98
C LEU A 170 5.27 -7.03 20.22
N LEU A 171 5.81 -6.55 21.35
CA LEU A 171 5.74 -7.28 22.61
C LEU A 171 4.31 -7.41 23.11
N GLU A 172 3.52 -6.35 22.95
CA GLU A 172 2.10 -6.35 23.31
C GLU A 172 1.30 -7.30 22.42
N MET A 173 1.61 -7.33 21.12
CA MET A 173 1.02 -8.26 20.17
C MET A 173 1.42 -9.70 20.43
N ASP A 174 2.69 -9.99 20.72
CA ASP A 174 3.15 -11.33 21.03
C ASP A 174 2.53 -11.85 22.34
N SER A 175 2.50 -11.02 23.38
CA SER A 175 1.88 -11.43 24.64
C SER A 175 0.39 -11.69 24.50
N GLU A 176 -0.32 -10.88 23.72
CA GLU A 176 -1.75 -11.08 23.48
C GLU A 176 -2.01 -12.33 22.62
N ARG A 177 -1.18 -12.57 21.64
CA ARG A 177 -1.25 -13.80 20.82
C ARG A 177 -1.02 -15.06 21.66
N GLU A 178 -0.01 -15.04 22.53
CA GLU A 178 0.25 -16.14 23.45
C GLU A 178 -0.93 -16.32 24.41
N ARG A 179 -1.50 -15.22 24.92
CA ARG A 179 -2.69 -15.24 25.77
C ARG A 179 -3.90 -15.85 25.04
N LEU A 180 -4.19 -15.40 23.83
CA LEU A 180 -5.33 -15.91 23.05
C LEU A 180 -5.14 -17.38 22.67
N ARG A 181 -3.91 -17.82 22.36
CA ARG A 181 -3.60 -19.23 22.11
C ARG A 181 -3.73 -20.08 23.38
N ALA A 182 -3.35 -19.56 24.52
CA ALA A 182 -3.54 -20.25 25.79
C ALA A 182 -5.02 -20.42 26.12
N LEU A 183 -5.85 -19.41 25.88
CA LEU A 183 -7.32 -19.47 26.04
C LEU A 183 -7.96 -20.49 25.08
N LEU A 184 -7.49 -20.55 23.84
CA LEU A 184 -7.93 -21.55 22.87
C LEU A 184 -7.56 -22.97 23.32
N ALA A 185 -6.30 -23.17 23.75
CA ALA A 185 -5.83 -24.46 24.26
C ALA A 185 -6.56 -24.89 25.53
N ALA A 186 -6.99 -23.95 26.36
CA ALA A 186 -7.81 -24.20 27.55
C ALA A 186 -9.29 -24.46 27.23
N GLY A 187 -9.71 -24.25 25.95
CA GLY A 187 -11.10 -24.35 25.55
C GLY A 187 -12.00 -23.18 26.01
N GLU A 188 -11.38 -22.09 26.46
CA GLU A 188 -12.10 -20.91 26.95
C GLU A 188 -12.61 -20.02 25.81
N ILE A 189 -12.00 -20.12 24.61
CA ILE A 189 -12.46 -19.49 23.38
C ILE A 189 -12.43 -20.49 22.23
N THR A 190 -13.24 -20.23 21.22
CA THR A 190 -13.27 -20.98 19.96
C THR A 190 -12.28 -20.41 18.93
N ASP A 191 -11.92 -21.20 17.90
CA ASP A 191 -11.12 -20.72 16.77
C ASP A 191 -11.74 -19.47 16.11
N ASN A 192 -13.05 -19.42 15.96
CA ASN A 192 -13.76 -18.26 15.42
C ASN A 192 -13.65 -17.03 16.32
N GLU A 193 -13.66 -17.21 17.63
CA GLU A 193 -13.47 -16.12 18.58
C GLU A 193 -12.03 -15.65 18.62
N LEU A 194 -11.07 -16.57 18.55
CA LEU A 194 -9.66 -16.25 18.39
C LEU A 194 -9.44 -15.40 17.14
N GLN A 195 -9.94 -15.85 16.00
CA GLN A 195 -9.83 -15.12 14.73
C GLN A 195 -10.49 -13.74 14.82
N ARG A 196 -11.69 -13.63 15.40
CA ARG A 196 -12.41 -12.35 15.56
C ARG A 196 -11.66 -11.37 16.46
N LEU A 197 -11.17 -11.81 17.61
CA LEU A 197 -10.43 -10.97 18.57
C LEU A 197 -9.10 -10.52 17.98
N TRP A 198 -8.40 -11.45 17.34
CA TRP A 198 -7.15 -11.20 16.66
C TRP A 198 -7.33 -10.25 15.47
N TRP A 199 -8.29 -10.52 14.61
CA TRP A 199 -8.63 -9.70 13.45
C TRP A 199 -9.01 -8.27 13.82
N LYS A 200 -9.84 -8.08 14.84
CA LYS A 200 -10.24 -6.75 15.32
C LYS A 200 -9.06 -5.92 15.82
N LYS A 201 -8.14 -6.54 16.54
CA LYS A 201 -6.96 -5.86 17.10
C LYS A 201 -5.89 -5.60 16.03
N TYR A 202 -5.69 -6.53 15.13
CA TYR A 202 -4.70 -6.44 14.06
C TYR A 202 -5.07 -5.48 12.93
N ASN A 203 -6.29 -5.52 12.46
CA ASN A 203 -6.73 -4.67 11.36
C ASN A 203 -6.71 -3.20 11.70
N ALA A 204 -7.17 -2.83 12.88
CA ALA A 204 -7.09 -1.45 13.34
C ALA A 204 -5.64 -0.93 13.32
N PHE A 205 -4.69 -1.83 13.50
CA PHE A 205 -3.29 -1.51 13.65
C PHE A 205 -2.52 -1.38 12.32
N ALA A 206 -2.74 -2.30 11.39
CA ALA A 206 -2.08 -2.26 10.09
C ALA A 206 -2.54 -1.09 9.24
N TRP A 207 -3.84 -0.84 9.25
CA TRP A 207 -4.45 0.31 8.63
C TRP A 207 -3.84 1.63 9.11
N TRP A 208 -3.71 1.81 10.42
CA TRP A 208 -3.10 2.99 11.01
C TRP A 208 -1.63 3.16 10.59
N ARG A 209 -0.86 2.08 10.56
CA ARG A 209 0.55 2.08 10.17
C ARG A 209 0.77 2.40 8.70
N ASP A 210 -0.05 1.83 7.83
CA ASP A 210 0.03 2.09 6.40
C ASP A 210 -0.18 3.57 6.09
N THR A 211 -1.25 4.15 6.61
CA THR A 211 -1.52 5.58 6.43
C THR A 211 -0.38 6.45 6.97
N GLN A 212 0.18 6.08 8.12
CA GLN A 212 1.25 6.86 8.73
C GLN A 212 2.54 6.79 7.92
N THR A 213 2.94 5.60 7.45
CA THR A 213 4.16 5.45 6.65
C THR A 213 4.04 6.13 5.30
N ARG A 214 2.89 6.05 4.64
CA ARG A 214 2.62 6.80 3.41
C ARG A 214 2.64 8.31 3.65
N SER A 215 2.03 8.78 4.74
CA SER A 215 2.05 10.20 5.11
C SER A 215 3.47 10.73 5.28
N ILE A 216 4.36 9.95 5.88
CA ILE A 216 5.76 10.31 6.05
C ILE A 216 6.46 10.45 4.70
N ASP A 217 6.31 9.47 3.81
CA ASP A 217 6.94 9.49 2.49
C ASP A 217 6.41 10.65 1.63
N VAL A 218 5.12 10.97 1.75
CA VAL A 218 4.52 12.09 1.04
C VAL A 218 5.02 13.44 1.55
N VAL A 219 5.04 13.63 2.87
CA VAL A 219 5.36 14.96 3.46
C VAL A 219 6.85 15.24 3.44
N TYR A 220 7.68 14.24 3.75
CA TYR A 220 9.13 14.41 3.90
C TYR A 220 9.94 13.84 2.73
N GLY A 221 9.30 13.07 1.83
CA GLY A 221 9.97 12.43 0.70
C GLY A 221 10.31 13.39 -0.43
N GLU A 222 11.26 12.96 -1.25
CA GLU A 222 11.83 13.71 -2.37
C GLU A 222 11.12 13.42 -3.71
N THR A 223 10.12 12.55 -3.73
CA THR A 223 9.40 12.11 -4.94
C THR A 223 7.90 12.39 -4.88
N PRO A 224 7.49 13.65 -4.72
CA PRO A 224 6.09 14.01 -4.53
C PRO A 224 5.22 13.67 -5.73
N THR A 225 5.74 13.79 -6.96
CA THR A 225 4.99 13.46 -8.17
C THR A 225 4.72 11.96 -8.24
N PHE A 226 5.72 11.13 -8.01
CA PHE A 226 5.54 9.69 -7.97
C PHE A 226 4.50 9.28 -6.91
N ASN A 227 4.59 9.83 -5.70
CA ASN A 227 3.66 9.54 -4.62
C ASN A 227 2.23 10.00 -4.93
N ARG A 228 2.07 11.07 -5.70
CA ARG A 228 0.76 11.56 -6.15
C ARG A 228 0.10 10.59 -7.12
N PHE A 229 0.85 10.01 -8.08
CA PHE A 229 0.37 8.96 -8.97
C PHE A 229 0.11 7.64 -8.20
N TRP A 230 0.95 7.29 -7.24
CA TRP A 230 0.69 6.13 -6.39
C TRP A 230 -0.62 6.28 -5.60
N HIS A 231 -0.89 7.45 -5.05
CA HIS A 231 -2.18 7.76 -4.42
C HIS A 231 -3.35 7.58 -5.38
N PHE A 232 -3.23 8.06 -6.61
CA PHE A 232 -4.23 7.84 -7.65
C PHE A 232 -4.53 6.34 -7.87
N TRP A 233 -3.51 5.51 -8.03
CA TRP A 233 -3.69 4.08 -8.26
C TRP A 233 -4.25 3.34 -7.04
N ILE A 234 -3.92 3.77 -5.82
CA ILE A 234 -4.55 3.27 -4.60
C ILE A 234 -6.06 3.55 -4.60
N ASN A 235 -6.46 4.73 -5.06
CA ASN A 235 -7.87 5.09 -5.17
C ASN A 235 -8.56 4.44 -6.36
N TYR A 236 -7.83 4.16 -7.43
CA TYR A 236 -8.34 3.50 -8.64
C TYR A 236 -8.62 2.00 -8.41
N PHE A 237 -7.77 1.32 -7.64
CA PHE A 237 -7.91 -0.07 -7.23
C PHE A 237 -8.10 -0.16 -5.70
N PRO A 238 -9.24 0.31 -5.19
CA PRO A 238 -9.41 0.42 -3.74
C PRO A 238 -9.61 -0.93 -3.08
N ILE A 239 -9.24 -0.98 -1.80
CA ILE A 239 -9.59 -2.06 -0.88
C ILE A 239 -10.04 -1.46 0.45
N SER A 240 -10.71 -2.26 1.30
CA SER A 240 -11.15 -1.79 2.61
C SER A 240 -10.61 -2.67 3.73
N VAL A 241 -10.14 -2.02 4.81
CA VAL A 241 -9.71 -2.69 6.05
C VAL A 241 -10.81 -3.49 6.73
N ASP A 242 -12.08 -3.22 6.37
CA ASP A 242 -13.21 -3.97 6.91
C ASP A 242 -13.33 -5.37 6.30
N ALA A 243 -12.70 -5.60 5.15
CA ALA A 243 -12.75 -6.86 4.42
C ALA A 243 -11.38 -7.52 4.22
N VAL A 244 -10.28 -6.78 4.44
CA VAL A 244 -8.94 -7.24 4.12
C VAL A 244 -8.08 -7.31 5.38
N GLU A 245 -7.35 -8.40 5.50
CA GLU A 245 -6.45 -8.58 6.62
C GLU A 245 -5.27 -7.62 6.61
N ALA A 246 -4.84 -7.32 7.82
CA ALA A 246 -3.79 -6.37 8.11
C ALA A 246 -2.50 -6.60 7.31
N GLU A 247 -2.08 -7.86 7.22
CA GLU A 247 -0.83 -8.21 6.54
C GLU A 247 -0.90 -8.05 5.02
N LEU A 248 -2.09 -8.15 4.47
CA LEU A 248 -2.30 -8.03 3.02
C LEU A 248 -2.42 -6.58 2.58
N PHE A 249 -2.82 -5.68 3.49
CA PHE A 249 -3.15 -4.30 3.17
C PHE A 249 -1.93 -3.52 2.64
N GLY A 250 -0.89 -3.42 3.45
CA GLY A 250 0.35 -2.74 3.05
C GLY A 250 1.03 -3.40 1.84
N ASN A 251 0.98 -4.75 1.77
CA ASN A 251 1.50 -5.51 0.65
C ASN A 251 0.80 -5.14 -0.67
N TYR A 252 -0.51 -5.05 -0.63
CA TYR A 252 -1.28 -4.67 -1.81
C TYR A 252 -0.87 -3.29 -2.34
N TYR A 253 -0.75 -2.30 -1.47
CA TYR A 253 -0.36 -0.96 -1.87
C TYR A 253 1.06 -0.88 -2.43
N LEU A 254 1.97 -1.70 -1.89
CA LEU A 254 3.32 -1.81 -2.46
C LEU A 254 3.34 -2.55 -3.80
N THR A 255 2.44 -3.52 -3.99
CA THR A 255 2.26 -4.18 -5.28
C THR A 255 1.80 -3.18 -6.35
N LEU A 256 0.85 -2.30 -6.02
CA LEU A 256 0.47 -1.21 -6.93
C LEU A 256 1.67 -0.28 -7.21
N ARG A 257 2.40 0.11 -6.16
CA ARG A 257 3.58 1.00 -6.27
C ARG A 257 4.65 0.43 -7.20
N LYS A 258 4.96 -0.85 -7.07
CA LYS A 258 5.93 -1.55 -7.90
C LYS A 258 5.57 -1.50 -9.39
N ASN A 259 4.29 -1.60 -9.70
CA ASN A 259 3.80 -1.65 -11.06
C ASN A 259 3.64 -0.27 -11.73
N MET A 260 3.95 0.81 -11.05
CA MET A 260 3.81 2.17 -11.61
C MET A 260 4.75 2.47 -12.78
N THR A 261 5.78 1.66 -12.99
CA THR A 261 6.73 1.76 -14.11
C THR A 261 6.62 0.58 -15.08
N SER A 262 5.55 -0.20 -14.99
CA SER A 262 5.22 -1.32 -15.88
C SER A 262 4.11 -0.94 -16.86
N ASN A 263 3.55 -1.92 -17.57
CA ASN A 263 2.34 -1.70 -18.36
C ASN A 263 1.09 -1.78 -17.48
N PHE A 264 0.03 -1.08 -17.88
CA PHE A 264 -1.26 -1.16 -17.20
C PHE A 264 -1.80 -2.60 -17.11
N SER A 265 -1.50 -3.44 -18.08
CA SER A 265 -1.87 -4.86 -18.05
C SER A 265 -1.23 -5.62 -16.88
N ASP A 266 0.01 -5.29 -16.52
CA ASP A 266 0.71 -5.91 -15.39
C ASP A 266 0.16 -5.38 -14.06
N LEU A 267 -0.09 -4.06 -13.97
CA LEU A 267 -0.75 -3.44 -12.83
C LEU A 267 -2.14 -4.05 -12.61
N LEU A 268 -2.95 -4.16 -13.67
CA LEU A 268 -4.29 -4.74 -13.63
C LEU A 268 -4.27 -6.20 -13.18
N TYR A 269 -3.35 -6.99 -13.74
CA TYR A 269 -3.17 -8.40 -13.37
C TYR A 269 -2.79 -8.53 -11.90
N ASP A 270 -1.75 -7.81 -11.44
CA ASP A 270 -1.27 -7.90 -10.07
C ASP A 270 -2.30 -7.37 -9.06
N ALA A 271 -3.04 -6.32 -9.39
CA ALA A 271 -4.15 -5.85 -8.56
C ALA A 271 -5.30 -6.86 -8.46
N THR A 272 -5.67 -7.48 -9.60
CA THR A 272 -6.82 -8.40 -9.68
C THR A 272 -6.58 -9.70 -8.91
N TRP A 273 -5.43 -10.35 -9.09
CA TRP A 273 -5.18 -11.63 -8.43
C TRP A 273 -4.72 -11.50 -6.99
N HIS A 274 -4.33 -10.31 -6.56
CA HIS A 274 -3.85 -10.10 -5.19
C HIS A 274 -4.90 -10.50 -4.15
N PRO A 275 -4.52 -11.22 -3.09
CA PRO A 275 -5.47 -11.71 -2.09
C PRO A 275 -6.30 -10.61 -1.44
N ALA A 276 -5.74 -9.43 -1.26
CA ALA A 276 -6.47 -8.29 -0.70
C ALA A 276 -7.70 -7.91 -1.55
N MET A 277 -7.54 -7.83 -2.89
CA MET A 277 -8.64 -7.56 -3.81
C MET A 277 -9.64 -8.70 -3.84
N GLN A 278 -9.15 -9.94 -3.80
CA GLN A 278 -9.98 -11.15 -3.77
C GLN A 278 -10.87 -11.20 -2.52
N LEU A 279 -10.32 -10.82 -1.36
CA LEU A 279 -11.06 -10.72 -0.10
C LEU A 279 -12.03 -9.54 -0.11
N TYR A 280 -11.60 -8.39 -0.58
CA TYR A 280 -12.43 -7.19 -0.62
C TYR A 280 -13.71 -7.38 -1.42
N LEU A 281 -13.63 -8.06 -2.57
CA LEU A 281 -14.76 -8.34 -3.44
C LEU A 281 -15.34 -9.76 -3.27
N SER A 282 -14.97 -10.44 -2.17
CA SER A 282 -15.49 -11.77 -1.77
C SER A 282 -15.32 -12.86 -2.84
N ASN A 283 -14.32 -12.74 -3.71
CA ASN A 283 -14.07 -13.74 -4.75
C ASN A 283 -13.53 -15.06 -4.19
N GLN A 284 -12.91 -15.05 -2.99
CA GLN A 284 -12.47 -16.26 -2.29
C GLN A 284 -13.61 -17.25 -2.03
N GLU A 285 -14.86 -16.79 -2.04
CA GLU A 285 -16.05 -17.64 -1.91
C GLU A 285 -16.46 -18.29 -3.24
N SER A 286 -15.96 -17.75 -4.36
CA SER A 286 -16.35 -18.17 -5.70
C SER A 286 -15.91 -19.61 -5.99
N THR A 287 -16.87 -20.44 -6.41
CA THR A 287 -16.63 -21.84 -6.74
C THR A 287 -17.26 -22.16 -8.09
N GLY A 288 -16.45 -22.65 -9.02
CA GLY A 288 -16.91 -23.01 -10.35
C GLY A 288 -17.99 -24.11 -10.31
N PRO A 289 -19.09 -23.97 -11.06
CA PRO A 289 -20.20 -24.94 -11.04
C PRO A 289 -19.82 -26.34 -11.56
N ASN A 290 -18.76 -26.47 -12.37
CA ASN A 290 -18.24 -27.74 -12.85
C ASN A 290 -16.88 -28.09 -12.23
N SER A 291 -16.45 -27.36 -11.20
CA SER A 291 -15.22 -27.62 -10.45
C SER A 291 -15.24 -28.99 -9.74
N ARG A 292 -14.08 -29.44 -9.30
CA ARG A 292 -14.01 -30.67 -8.47
C ARG A 292 -14.83 -30.50 -7.19
N ARG A 293 -14.76 -29.34 -6.55
CA ARG A 293 -15.55 -29.01 -5.34
C ARG A 293 -17.05 -29.13 -5.59
N ALA A 294 -17.55 -28.59 -6.71
CA ALA A 294 -18.97 -28.66 -7.06
C ALA A 294 -19.46 -30.12 -7.25
N ARG A 295 -18.62 -30.97 -7.84
CA ARG A 295 -18.92 -32.39 -8.01
C ARG A 295 -19.00 -33.14 -6.68
N ASP A 296 -18.08 -32.84 -5.76
CA ASP A 296 -18.07 -33.46 -4.43
C ASP A 296 -19.24 -33.01 -3.58
N ILE A 297 -19.63 -31.72 -3.64
CA ILE A 297 -20.86 -31.22 -3.00
C ILE A 297 -22.08 -32.04 -3.46
N LYS A 298 -22.22 -32.26 -4.78
CA LYS A 298 -23.32 -33.06 -5.33
C LYS A 298 -23.26 -34.52 -4.89
N LYS A 299 -22.07 -35.12 -4.96
CA LYS A 299 -21.84 -36.52 -4.59
C LYS A 299 -22.14 -36.77 -3.11
N ASN A 300 -21.70 -35.88 -2.24
CA ASN A 300 -21.84 -35.99 -0.79
C ASN A 300 -23.18 -35.43 -0.26
N ARG A 301 -24.04 -34.94 -1.14
CA ARG A 301 -25.34 -34.30 -0.77
C ARG A 301 -25.18 -33.20 0.29
N GLU A 302 -24.10 -32.43 0.20
CA GLU A 302 -23.88 -31.31 1.10
C GLU A 302 -24.98 -30.24 0.92
N LYS A 303 -25.37 -29.56 2.01
CA LYS A 303 -26.32 -28.45 1.94
C LYS A 303 -25.73 -27.18 1.28
N LYS A 304 -24.42 -27.14 1.04
CA LYS A 304 -23.73 -26.03 0.38
C LYS A 304 -24.00 -26.04 -1.11
N ILE A 305 -24.05 -24.86 -1.72
CA ILE A 305 -24.19 -24.69 -3.17
C ILE A 305 -22.86 -24.16 -3.70
N ALA A 306 -22.33 -24.79 -4.75
CA ALA A 306 -21.22 -24.22 -5.49
C ALA A 306 -21.77 -23.10 -6.39
N ALA A 307 -21.39 -21.88 -6.10
CA ALA A 307 -21.80 -20.70 -6.84
C ALA A 307 -20.59 -19.81 -7.17
N ILE A 308 -20.65 -19.17 -8.31
CA ILE A 308 -19.72 -18.09 -8.64
C ILE A 308 -20.11 -16.81 -7.88
N ASN A 309 -19.12 -16.04 -7.51
CA ASN A 309 -19.31 -14.66 -7.08
C ASN A 309 -18.89 -13.75 -8.25
N GLU A 310 -19.80 -12.92 -8.72
CA GLU A 310 -19.58 -12.07 -9.89
C GLU A 310 -18.98 -10.71 -9.54
N ASN A 311 -18.90 -10.33 -8.26
CA ASN A 311 -18.49 -8.98 -7.86
C ASN A 311 -17.17 -8.57 -8.51
N LEU A 312 -16.08 -9.32 -8.27
CA LEU A 312 -14.79 -8.98 -8.84
C LEU A 312 -14.81 -8.98 -10.37
N ALA A 313 -15.57 -9.88 -10.99
CA ALA A 313 -15.71 -9.91 -12.44
C ALA A 313 -16.39 -8.65 -13.00
N ARG A 314 -17.43 -8.18 -12.31
CA ARG A 314 -18.11 -6.92 -12.65
C ARG A 314 -17.17 -5.74 -12.50
N GLU A 315 -16.52 -5.61 -11.36
CA GLU A 315 -15.62 -4.48 -11.10
C GLU A 315 -14.43 -4.48 -12.08
N LEU A 316 -13.90 -5.65 -12.42
CA LEU A 316 -12.84 -5.78 -13.41
C LEU A 316 -13.27 -5.23 -14.78
N LEU A 317 -14.48 -5.55 -15.23
CA LEU A 317 -15.02 -5.08 -16.51
C LEU A 317 -15.54 -3.65 -16.42
N GLU A 318 -16.24 -3.29 -15.36
CA GLU A 318 -17.00 -2.05 -15.24
C GLU A 318 -16.18 -0.86 -14.74
N LEU A 319 -15.44 -1.06 -13.64
CA LEU A 319 -14.73 0.04 -12.96
C LEU A 319 -13.25 0.11 -13.28
N PHE A 320 -12.62 -1.06 -13.51
CA PHE A 320 -11.17 -1.10 -13.70
C PHE A 320 -10.74 -1.09 -15.16
N THR A 321 -11.68 -1.34 -16.12
CA THR A 321 -11.35 -1.37 -17.54
C THR A 321 -12.41 -0.73 -18.44
N LEU A 322 -13.42 -1.49 -18.90
CA LEU A 322 -14.24 -1.16 -20.07
C LEU A 322 -15.28 -0.07 -19.86
N THR A 323 -15.88 0.00 -18.68
CA THR A 323 -17.12 0.69 -18.38
C THR A 323 -18.37 0.05 -19.05
N PRO A 324 -19.59 0.30 -18.56
CA PRO A 324 -20.82 -0.23 -19.16
C PRO A 324 -21.02 0.17 -20.65
N ALA A 325 -20.43 1.30 -21.07
CA ALA A 325 -20.51 1.78 -22.45
C ALA A 325 -19.85 0.85 -23.48
N ALA A 326 -19.00 -0.09 -23.05
CA ALA A 326 -18.37 -1.06 -23.94
C ALA A 326 -19.32 -2.17 -24.43
N GLY A 327 -20.52 -2.28 -23.84
CA GLY A 327 -21.56 -3.21 -24.30
C GLY A 327 -21.26 -4.69 -24.00
N TYR A 328 -20.45 -4.99 -22.96
CA TYR A 328 -20.28 -6.36 -22.49
C TYR A 328 -21.59 -6.96 -21.96
N THR A 329 -21.75 -8.25 -22.06
CA THR A 329 -22.96 -8.99 -21.70
C THR A 329 -22.82 -9.68 -20.34
N GLN A 330 -23.95 -10.18 -19.79
CA GLN A 330 -23.92 -11.02 -18.60
C GLN A 330 -23.09 -12.29 -18.81
N ASP A 331 -23.06 -12.83 -20.03
CA ASP A 331 -22.24 -14.00 -20.35
C ASP A 331 -20.74 -13.66 -20.28
N ASP A 332 -20.34 -12.44 -20.61
CA ASP A 332 -18.96 -11.97 -20.46
C ASP A 332 -18.58 -11.81 -18.98
N VAL A 333 -19.51 -11.34 -18.15
CA VAL A 333 -19.35 -11.31 -16.69
C VAL A 333 -19.18 -12.72 -16.14
N ASN A 334 -20.04 -13.64 -16.51
CA ASN A 334 -19.98 -15.04 -16.08
C ASN A 334 -18.66 -15.70 -16.54
N GLY A 335 -18.27 -15.48 -17.79
CA GLY A 335 -17.00 -15.97 -18.33
C GLY A 335 -15.80 -15.47 -17.55
N THR A 336 -15.81 -14.17 -17.19
CA THR A 336 -14.79 -13.54 -16.36
C THR A 336 -14.79 -14.13 -14.95
N ALA A 337 -15.97 -14.29 -14.33
CA ALA A 337 -16.09 -14.91 -13.02
C ALA A 337 -15.56 -16.36 -13.01
N TYR A 338 -15.76 -17.13 -14.07
CA TYR A 338 -15.19 -18.48 -14.20
C TYR A 338 -13.66 -18.46 -14.22
N VAL A 339 -13.03 -17.51 -14.92
CA VAL A 339 -11.58 -17.32 -14.91
C VAL A 339 -11.08 -16.99 -13.51
N LEU A 340 -11.86 -16.26 -12.72
CA LEU A 340 -11.51 -15.81 -11.38
C LEU A 340 -11.82 -16.84 -10.27
N THR A 341 -12.55 -17.95 -10.56
CA THR A 341 -12.79 -18.99 -9.55
C THR A 341 -11.50 -19.64 -9.08
N GLY A 342 -11.42 -19.95 -7.80
CA GLY A 342 -10.27 -20.60 -7.17
C GLY A 342 -9.14 -19.64 -6.75
N TRP A 343 -9.23 -18.36 -7.10
CA TRP A 343 -8.32 -17.33 -6.61
C TRP A 343 -8.73 -16.81 -5.22
N GLY A 344 -7.77 -16.34 -4.42
CA GLY A 344 -8.04 -15.70 -3.14
C GLY A 344 -8.20 -16.62 -1.94
N GLN A 345 -7.87 -17.90 -2.05
CA GLN A 345 -7.95 -18.86 -0.96
C GLN A 345 -6.74 -18.76 -0.03
N VAL A 346 -6.82 -17.92 0.97
CA VAL A 346 -5.73 -17.63 1.92
C VAL A 346 -5.66 -18.66 3.05
N TYR A 347 -6.80 -19.30 3.38
CA TYR A 347 -6.96 -20.13 4.58
C TYR A 347 -7.31 -21.59 4.30
N ASP A 348 -7.21 -22.04 3.08
CA ASP A 348 -7.55 -23.41 2.72
C ASP A 348 -6.28 -24.27 2.76
N ASP A 349 -6.27 -25.30 3.61
CA ASP A 349 -5.14 -26.25 3.76
C ASP A 349 -4.78 -26.96 2.45
N ASP A 350 -5.70 -26.96 1.47
CA ASP A 350 -5.52 -27.56 0.14
C ASP A 350 -4.85 -26.61 -0.88
N VAL A 351 -4.45 -25.40 -0.50
CA VAL A 351 -3.78 -24.45 -1.39
C VAL A 351 -2.37 -24.91 -1.72
N LYS A 352 -2.17 -25.37 -2.93
CA LYS A 352 -0.88 -25.91 -3.41
C LYS A 352 0.08 -24.84 -3.94
N GLU A 353 -0.44 -23.74 -4.45
CA GLU A 353 0.34 -22.66 -5.07
C GLU A 353 -0.21 -21.31 -4.59
N GLY A 354 0.11 -20.92 -3.34
CA GLY A 354 -0.25 -19.65 -2.75
C GLY A 354 -1.76 -19.39 -2.72
N TYR A 355 -2.22 -18.39 -3.45
CA TYR A 355 -3.61 -17.94 -3.39
C TYR A 355 -4.53 -18.59 -4.42
N PHE A 356 -4.14 -19.67 -5.01
CA PHE A 356 -4.94 -20.38 -6.01
C PHE A 356 -5.31 -21.79 -5.59
N ASN A 357 -6.61 -22.08 -5.56
CA ASN A 357 -7.19 -23.40 -5.27
C ASN A 357 -7.82 -24.02 -6.52
N ASP A 358 -7.09 -24.94 -7.16
CA ASP A 358 -7.52 -25.65 -8.36
C ASP A 358 -8.77 -26.54 -8.12
N TYR A 359 -9.05 -26.92 -6.88
CA TYR A 359 -10.22 -27.71 -6.52
C TYR A 359 -11.54 -26.94 -6.72
N ARG A 360 -11.51 -25.61 -6.56
CA ARG A 360 -12.67 -24.71 -6.76
C ARG A 360 -12.71 -24.07 -8.15
N HIS A 361 -11.62 -24.15 -8.92
CA HIS A 361 -11.54 -23.50 -10.22
C HIS A 361 -12.46 -24.13 -11.26
N GLU A 362 -13.16 -23.31 -12.04
CA GLU A 362 -13.97 -23.75 -13.17
C GLU A 362 -13.09 -24.26 -14.30
N PRO A 363 -13.23 -25.54 -14.71
CA PRO A 363 -12.38 -26.11 -15.75
C PRO A 363 -12.79 -25.62 -17.15
N GLY A 364 -11.87 -25.80 -18.10
CA GLY A 364 -12.14 -25.57 -19.51
C GLY A 364 -11.82 -24.18 -20.01
N ALA A 365 -12.35 -23.87 -21.18
CA ALA A 365 -12.19 -22.59 -21.87
C ALA A 365 -13.41 -21.71 -21.65
N HIS A 366 -13.17 -20.41 -21.38
CA HIS A 366 -14.24 -19.45 -21.15
C HIS A 366 -14.24 -18.39 -22.25
N LYS A 367 -15.42 -18.03 -22.75
CA LYS A 367 -15.59 -17.00 -23.77
C LYS A 367 -15.90 -15.67 -23.08
N ILE A 368 -15.13 -14.62 -23.40
CA ILE A 368 -15.28 -13.26 -22.87
C ILE A 368 -15.04 -12.31 -24.05
N LEU A 369 -15.95 -11.39 -24.30
CA LEU A 369 -15.86 -10.42 -25.40
C LEU A 369 -15.54 -11.08 -26.75
N GLY A 370 -16.18 -12.20 -27.05
CA GLY A 370 -15.99 -12.94 -28.29
C GLY A 370 -14.75 -13.83 -28.34
N LYS A 371 -13.75 -13.65 -27.47
CA LYS A 371 -12.49 -14.43 -27.41
C LYS A 371 -12.58 -15.58 -26.43
N LYS A 372 -11.92 -16.72 -26.74
CA LYS A 372 -11.83 -17.89 -25.85
C LYS A 372 -10.51 -17.93 -25.11
N TYR A 373 -10.55 -17.96 -23.79
CA TYR A 373 -9.39 -18.08 -22.90
C TYR A 373 -9.20 -19.53 -22.49
N ARG A 374 -8.03 -20.09 -22.80
CA ARG A 374 -7.67 -21.51 -22.60
C ARG A 374 -6.35 -21.61 -21.85
N GLY A 375 -6.05 -22.81 -21.33
CA GLY A 375 -4.77 -23.09 -20.67
C GLY A 375 -4.87 -23.08 -19.15
N LYS A 376 -3.74 -22.83 -18.48
CA LYS A 376 -3.66 -22.79 -17.03
C LYS A 376 -4.38 -21.56 -16.48
N PRO A 377 -4.89 -21.60 -15.25
CA PRO A 377 -5.61 -20.47 -14.65
C PRO A 377 -4.85 -19.15 -14.67
N LYS A 378 -3.56 -19.16 -14.31
CA LYS A 378 -2.70 -17.96 -14.37
C LYS A 378 -2.61 -17.39 -15.78
N ASP A 379 -2.43 -18.24 -16.77
CA ASP A 379 -2.30 -17.84 -18.17
C ASP A 379 -3.62 -17.26 -18.71
N LYS A 380 -4.77 -17.86 -18.31
CA LYS A 380 -6.10 -17.35 -18.66
C LYS A 380 -6.32 -15.95 -18.11
N LEU A 381 -6.06 -15.73 -16.82
CA LEU A 381 -6.23 -14.44 -16.17
C LEU A 381 -5.28 -13.39 -16.74
N LYS A 382 -4.01 -13.76 -16.95
CA LYS A 382 -3.02 -12.84 -17.52
C LYS A 382 -3.41 -12.42 -18.94
N ALA A 383 -3.81 -13.37 -19.77
CA ALA A 383 -4.27 -13.09 -21.14
C ALA A 383 -5.52 -12.20 -21.15
N LEU A 384 -6.47 -12.43 -20.23
CA LEU A 384 -7.65 -11.59 -20.08
C LEU A 384 -7.27 -10.16 -19.69
N CYS A 385 -6.40 -9.99 -18.70
CA CYS A 385 -5.93 -8.65 -18.27
C CYS A 385 -5.20 -7.90 -19.39
N ILE A 386 -4.40 -8.60 -20.22
CA ILE A 386 -3.75 -7.99 -21.38
C ILE A 386 -4.79 -7.51 -22.41
N ASP A 387 -5.78 -8.33 -22.73
CA ASP A 387 -6.80 -7.96 -23.71
C ASP A 387 -7.68 -6.81 -23.20
N LEU A 388 -8.07 -6.84 -21.92
CA LEU A 388 -8.84 -5.76 -21.29
C LEU A 388 -8.03 -4.45 -21.24
N ALA A 389 -6.76 -4.52 -20.89
CA ALA A 389 -5.89 -3.35 -20.85
C ALA A 389 -5.70 -2.70 -22.22
N ASN A 390 -5.62 -3.50 -23.29
CA ASN A 390 -5.47 -3.01 -24.66
C ASN A 390 -6.81 -2.67 -25.37
N HIS A 391 -7.92 -2.76 -24.65
CA HIS A 391 -9.20 -2.39 -25.22
C HIS A 391 -9.34 -0.86 -25.31
N PRO A 392 -9.82 -0.30 -26.46
CA PRO A 392 -9.93 1.18 -26.63
C PRO A 392 -10.72 1.86 -25.51
N MET A 393 -11.81 1.25 -25.04
CA MET A 393 -12.60 1.79 -23.93
C MET A 393 -11.81 1.90 -22.63
N THR A 394 -10.86 0.98 -22.38
CA THR A 394 -9.99 1.04 -21.21
C THR A 394 -9.04 2.23 -21.30
N ALA A 395 -8.42 2.46 -22.46
CA ALA A 395 -7.57 3.64 -22.68
C ALA A 395 -8.32 4.94 -22.38
N ARG A 396 -9.53 5.04 -22.92
CA ARG A 396 -10.43 6.19 -22.69
C ARG A 396 -10.81 6.33 -21.22
N HIS A 397 -11.17 5.23 -20.55
CA HIS A 397 -11.55 5.23 -19.15
C HIS A 397 -10.40 5.68 -18.24
N VAL A 398 -9.20 5.11 -18.42
CA VAL A 398 -8.00 5.48 -17.66
C VAL A 398 -7.63 6.94 -17.89
N ALA A 399 -7.67 7.41 -19.16
CA ALA A 399 -7.40 8.80 -19.49
C ALA A 399 -8.39 9.77 -18.82
N ASN A 400 -9.68 9.44 -18.81
CA ASN A 400 -10.70 10.23 -18.12
C ASN A 400 -10.44 10.31 -16.61
N LYS A 401 -10.18 9.17 -15.95
CA LYS A 401 -9.91 9.11 -14.51
C LYS A 401 -8.65 9.92 -14.14
N LEU A 402 -7.56 9.80 -14.90
CA LEU A 402 -6.36 10.59 -14.71
C LEU A 402 -6.62 12.08 -14.91
N SER A 403 -7.37 12.45 -15.94
CA SER A 403 -7.70 13.85 -16.21
C SER A 403 -8.58 14.46 -15.11
N LEU A 404 -9.57 13.70 -14.61
CA LEU A 404 -10.38 14.12 -13.47
C LEU A 404 -9.55 14.31 -12.20
N HIS A 405 -8.59 13.41 -11.93
CA HIS A 405 -7.78 13.50 -10.74
C HIS A 405 -6.77 14.64 -10.74
N PHE A 406 -6.10 14.88 -11.89
CA PHE A 406 -4.95 15.78 -11.96
C PHE A 406 -5.27 17.15 -12.58
N ILE A 407 -6.27 17.26 -13.46
CA ILE A 407 -6.52 18.48 -14.23
C ILE A 407 -7.66 19.30 -13.61
N SER A 408 -8.89 18.80 -13.71
CA SER A 408 -10.08 19.50 -13.19
C SER A 408 -11.27 18.55 -13.08
N ASP A 409 -12.35 18.99 -12.42
CA ASP A 409 -13.61 18.25 -12.33
C ASP A 409 -14.33 18.13 -13.69
N LYS A 410 -13.97 18.97 -14.65
CA LYS A 410 -14.43 18.94 -16.04
C LYS A 410 -13.23 19.10 -16.95
N PRO A 411 -12.42 18.06 -17.12
CA PRO A 411 -11.20 18.17 -17.92
C PRO A 411 -11.56 18.44 -19.39
N PRO A 412 -10.79 19.30 -20.08
CA PRO A 412 -10.95 19.50 -21.50
C PRO A 412 -10.83 18.19 -22.27
N GLU A 413 -11.67 18.01 -23.29
CA GLU A 413 -11.68 16.78 -24.10
C GLU A 413 -10.32 16.54 -24.76
N GLU A 414 -9.63 17.58 -25.17
CA GLU A 414 -8.30 17.54 -25.79
C GLU A 414 -7.25 16.96 -24.83
N ALA A 415 -7.37 17.22 -23.52
CA ALA A 415 -6.49 16.67 -22.51
C ALA A 415 -6.71 15.17 -22.36
N VAL A 416 -7.97 14.75 -22.33
CA VAL A 416 -8.33 13.33 -22.24
C VAL A 416 -7.85 12.58 -23.49
N GLN A 417 -8.11 13.10 -24.67
CA GLN A 417 -7.66 12.51 -25.93
C GLN A 417 -6.14 12.44 -26.04
N PHE A 418 -5.44 13.44 -25.53
CA PHE A 418 -3.98 13.45 -25.53
C PHE A 418 -3.42 12.28 -24.70
N ILE A 419 -3.93 12.06 -23.49
CA ILE A 419 -3.52 10.96 -22.62
C ILE A 419 -3.94 9.62 -23.22
N GLU A 420 -5.17 9.50 -23.73
CA GLU A 420 -5.69 8.31 -24.41
C GLU A 420 -4.82 7.90 -25.60
N ASN A 421 -4.41 8.85 -26.44
CA ASN A 421 -3.55 8.59 -27.58
C ASN A 421 -2.19 8.02 -27.15
N VAL A 422 -1.57 8.60 -26.10
CA VAL A 422 -0.30 8.07 -25.57
C VAL A 422 -0.49 6.67 -24.99
N TYR A 423 -1.59 6.42 -24.28
CA TYR A 423 -1.92 5.10 -23.76
C TYR A 423 -1.99 4.07 -24.90
N ASN A 424 -2.79 4.36 -25.95
CA ASN A 424 -2.97 3.49 -27.10
C ASN A 424 -1.65 3.23 -27.85
N GLN A 425 -0.88 4.29 -28.13
CA GLN A 425 0.40 4.19 -28.86
C GLN A 425 1.47 3.41 -28.07
N SER A 426 1.41 3.44 -26.76
CA SER A 426 2.37 2.78 -25.88
C SER A 426 1.89 1.43 -25.34
N SER A 427 0.68 0.98 -25.72
CA SER A 427 0.03 -0.22 -25.15
C SER A 427 -0.05 -0.17 -23.63
N GLY A 428 -0.36 1.01 -23.08
CA GLY A 428 -0.52 1.21 -21.64
C GLY A 428 0.78 1.25 -20.84
N ASP A 429 1.92 1.61 -21.45
CA ASP A 429 3.18 1.89 -20.73
C ASP A 429 2.95 3.04 -19.73
N LEU A 430 2.93 2.70 -18.43
CA LEU A 430 2.54 3.65 -17.39
C LEU A 430 3.55 4.80 -17.22
N VAL A 431 4.83 4.59 -17.51
CA VAL A 431 5.80 5.71 -17.49
C VAL A 431 5.39 6.77 -18.51
N LYS A 432 5.10 6.36 -19.74
CA LYS A 432 4.68 7.27 -20.81
C LYS A 432 3.33 7.91 -20.52
N VAL A 433 2.38 7.13 -20.02
CA VAL A 433 1.05 7.63 -19.66
C VAL A 433 1.14 8.68 -18.54
N HIS A 434 1.90 8.40 -17.48
CA HIS A 434 2.10 9.35 -16.39
C HIS A 434 2.82 10.63 -16.85
N GLN A 435 3.84 10.51 -17.70
CA GLN A 435 4.51 11.67 -18.29
C GLN A 435 3.58 12.47 -19.19
N ALA A 436 2.68 11.81 -19.93
CA ALA A 436 1.64 12.48 -20.69
C ALA A 436 0.64 13.24 -19.80
N VAL A 437 0.32 12.71 -18.63
CA VAL A 437 -0.51 13.44 -17.64
C VAL A 437 0.22 14.70 -17.17
N VAL A 438 1.52 14.62 -16.89
CA VAL A 438 2.32 15.83 -16.56
C VAL A 438 2.21 16.87 -17.65
N ASP A 439 2.41 16.49 -18.92
CA ASP A 439 2.28 17.41 -20.06
C ASP A 439 0.86 17.96 -20.21
N ALA A 440 -0.16 17.10 -20.03
CA ALA A 440 -1.55 17.50 -20.11
C ALA A 440 -1.93 18.51 -19.03
N VAL A 441 -1.46 18.34 -17.80
CA VAL A 441 -1.68 19.32 -16.71
C VAL A 441 -1.07 20.67 -17.05
N ILE A 442 0.13 20.69 -17.61
CA ILE A 442 0.82 21.95 -17.98
C ILE A 442 0.14 22.62 -19.17
N LYS A 443 -0.26 21.84 -20.16
CA LYS A 443 -0.80 22.36 -21.42
C LYS A 443 -2.28 22.74 -21.34
N TYR A 444 -3.08 21.94 -20.68
CA TYR A 444 -4.54 22.04 -20.66
C TYR A 444 -5.11 22.38 -19.29
N GLY A 445 -4.31 22.24 -18.23
CA GLY A 445 -4.72 22.70 -16.91
C GLY A 445 -4.83 24.22 -16.91
N ASP A 446 -6.01 24.72 -16.53
CA ASP A 446 -6.19 26.15 -16.30
C ASP A 446 -5.42 26.59 -15.03
N ASN A 447 -5.43 27.90 -14.78
CA ASN A 447 -4.83 28.46 -13.56
C ASN A 447 -5.73 28.28 -12.33
N SER A 448 -6.88 27.58 -12.47
CA SER A 448 -7.74 27.26 -11.35
C SER A 448 -7.16 26.10 -10.53
N GLU A 449 -7.29 26.17 -9.23
CA GLU A 449 -6.96 25.07 -8.35
C GLU A 449 -8.08 24.04 -8.37
N LYS A 450 -7.69 22.75 -8.43
CA LYS A 450 -8.62 21.67 -8.18
C LYS A 450 -8.89 21.56 -6.69
N PHE A 451 -10.17 21.50 -6.31
CA PHE A 451 -10.52 21.22 -4.92
C PHE A 451 -10.08 19.80 -4.53
N LEU A 452 -9.26 19.70 -3.50
CA LEU A 452 -8.60 18.45 -3.15
C LEU A 452 -9.47 17.61 -2.20
N GLN A 453 -9.46 16.30 -2.40
CA GLN A 453 -9.92 15.33 -1.41
C GLN A 453 -9.26 15.59 -0.05
N PRO A 454 -9.89 15.23 1.07
CA PRO A 454 -9.34 15.53 2.40
C PRO A 454 -7.93 15.01 2.64
N GLU A 455 -7.58 13.80 2.20
CA GLU A 455 -6.23 13.27 2.37
C GLU A 455 -5.19 14.06 1.58
N LEU A 456 -5.48 14.41 0.34
CA LEU A 456 -4.58 15.21 -0.49
C LEU A 456 -4.40 16.62 0.07
N TRP A 457 -5.48 17.23 0.53
CA TRP A 457 -5.43 18.51 1.21
C TRP A 457 -4.60 18.45 2.50
N PHE A 458 -4.82 17.42 3.31
CA PHE A 458 -4.07 17.20 4.54
C PHE A 458 -2.55 17.11 4.28
N PHE A 459 -2.15 16.35 3.28
CA PHE A 459 -0.74 16.23 2.91
C PHE A 459 -0.16 17.53 2.36
N ASN A 460 -0.92 18.27 1.57
CA ASN A 460 -0.50 19.60 1.10
C ASN A 460 -0.23 20.54 2.26
N VAL A 461 -1.13 20.60 3.24
CA VAL A 461 -0.97 21.44 4.44
C VAL A 461 0.31 21.06 5.19
N HIS A 462 0.52 19.78 5.47
CA HIS A 462 1.70 19.35 6.21
C HIS A 462 3.00 19.54 5.44
N LYS A 463 2.99 19.33 4.13
CA LYS A 463 4.16 19.61 3.30
C LYS A 463 4.47 21.10 3.26
N ALA A 464 3.46 21.93 3.15
CA ALA A 464 3.58 23.39 3.14
C ALA A 464 4.22 23.93 4.42
N VAL A 465 3.79 23.47 5.59
CA VAL A 465 4.38 23.87 6.88
C VAL A 465 5.70 23.14 7.21
N GLY A 466 6.20 22.32 6.30
CA GLY A 466 7.48 21.62 6.46
C GLY A 466 7.44 20.44 7.43
N GLY A 467 6.27 19.89 7.74
CA GLY A 467 6.15 18.73 8.61
C GLY A 467 5.01 18.78 9.62
N GLY A 468 5.28 18.44 10.87
CA GLY A 468 4.29 18.50 11.95
C GLY A 468 3.18 17.46 11.87
N LEU A 469 3.40 16.35 11.12
CA LEU A 469 2.44 15.26 11.08
C LEU A 469 2.07 14.78 12.49
N PRO A 470 0.79 14.58 12.77
CA PRO A 470 0.33 14.16 14.09
C PRO A 470 0.65 12.69 14.31
N PHE A 471 1.80 12.44 14.93
CA PHE A 471 2.19 11.12 15.37
C PHE A 471 1.97 10.99 16.87
N LYS A 472 0.91 10.34 17.29
CA LYS A 472 0.86 9.78 18.63
C LYS A 472 1.34 8.34 18.59
N PHE A 473 2.24 8.10 19.49
CA PHE A 473 2.91 6.83 19.64
C PHE A 473 2.05 5.88 20.47
N LEU A 474 1.99 4.62 20.03
CA LEU A 474 1.51 3.51 20.85
C LEU A 474 2.16 3.52 22.23
N GLY A 475 1.38 3.40 23.27
CA GLY A 475 1.86 3.31 24.66
C GLY A 475 1.80 4.61 25.46
N GLN A 476 1.26 5.71 24.94
CA GLN A 476 0.88 6.87 25.75
C GLN A 476 -0.61 6.78 26.05
N SER A 477 -0.93 6.50 27.31
CA SER A 477 -2.15 5.85 27.78
C SER A 477 -3.49 6.53 27.54
N ASP A 478 -3.60 7.83 27.34
CA ASP A 478 -4.88 8.48 27.55
C ASP A 478 -5.44 9.32 26.39
N ASP A 479 -4.74 9.35 25.23
CA ASP A 479 -5.12 10.22 24.11
C ASP A 479 -5.15 9.49 22.75
N TRP A 480 -5.49 8.23 22.75
CA TRP A 480 -5.43 7.31 21.60
C TRP A 480 -6.29 7.68 20.40
N GLY A 481 -7.24 8.57 20.58
CA GLY A 481 -8.30 8.73 19.60
C GLY A 481 -8.20 9.95 18.69
N ARG A 482 -7.70 11.06 19.14
CA ARG A 482 -8.06 12.35 18.53
C ARG A 482 -7.01 13.04 17.66
N GLU A 483 -5.74 12.65 17.71
CA GLU A 483 -4.66 13.36 17.02
C GLU A 483 -3.85 12.51 16.03
N GLN A 484 -4.35 11.38 15.61
CA GLN A 484 -3.70 10.55 14.59
C GLN A 484 -4.21 10.91 13.19
N THR A 485 -3.34 10.80 12.18
CA THR A 485 -3.70 11.08 10.78
C THR A 485 -5.01 10.42 10.37
N ASN A 486 -5.21 9.15 10.71
CA ASN A 486 -6.42 8.42 10.39
C ASN A 486 -7.68 9.00 11.02
N ASN A 487 -7.59 9.42 12.29
CA ASN A 487 -8.75 9.99 12.99
C ASN A 487 -9.09 11.38 12.46
N ILE A 488 -8.06 12.15 12.11
CA ILE A 488 -8.26 13.46 11.48
C ILE A 488 -8.93 13.28 10.12
N LEU A 489 -8.46 12.33 9.30
CA LEU A 489 -9.08 12.03 8.02
C LEU A 489 -10.49 11.44 8.18
N TYR A 490 -10.72 10.61 9.20
CA TYR A 490 -12.04 10.12 9.55
C TYR A 490 -13.00 11.26 9.93
N GLU A 491 -12.55 12.18 10.77
CA GLU A 491 -13.32 13.37 11.13
C GLU A 491 -13.58 14.27 9.91
N MET A 492 -12.69 14.25 8.91
CA MET A 492 -12.89 14.92 7.60
C MET A 492 -13.75 14.12 6.63
N GLY A 493 -14.32 12.98 7.05
CA GLY A 493 -15.17 12.15 6.21
C GLY A 493 -14.44 11.32 5.16
N HIS A 494 -13.11 11.28 5.18
CA HIS A 494 -12.29 10.56 4.22
C HIS A 494 -11.38 9.55 4.93
N LEU A 495 -11.68 8.28 4.76
CA LEU A 495 -10.85 7.18 5.21
C LEU A 495 -10.25 6.48 3.99
N ASN A 496 -9.04 6.82 3.64
CA ASN A 496 -8.35 6.28 2.45
C ASN A 496 -8.25 4.75 2.43
N SER A 497 -8.21 4.13 3.59
CA SER A 497 -8.16 2.67 3.77
C SER A 497 -9.53 2.05 4.04
N ARG A 498 -10.61 2.82 3.98
CA ARG A 498 -11.98 2.38 4.20
C ARG A 498 -12.89 2.88 3.11
N THR A 499 -12.52 2.55 1.89
CA THR A 499 -13.28 2.97 0.71
C THR A 499 -14.67 2.34 0.74
N PRO A 500 -15.74 3.14 0.67
CA PRO A 500 -17.11 2.63 0.85
C PRO A 500 -17.56 1.74 -0.31
N GLN A 501 -17.00 1.95 -1.50
CA GLN A 501 -17.35 1.24 -2.73
C GLN A 501 -16.14 0.99 -3.62
N PRO A 502 -16.19 0.00 -4.52
CA PRO A 502 -15.08 -0.35 -5.42
C PRO A 502 -14.69 0.72 -6.44
N ASN A 503 -15.47 1.77 -6.60
CA ASN A 503 -15.17 2.90 -7.49
C ASN A 503 -14.18 3.92 -6.90
N GLY A 504 -13.72 3.71 -5.67
CA GLY A 504 -12.83 4.63 -4.97
C GLY A 504 -13.56 5.85 -4.39
N TRP A 505 -12.78 6.75 -3.79
CA TRP A 505 -13.26 8.05 -3.34
C TRP A 505 -13.40 9.01 -4.52
N SER A 506 -14.41 9.86 -4.47
CA SER A 506 -14.71 10.82 -5.53
C SER A 506 -13.59 11.84 -5.71
N ASP A 507 -13.28 12.14 -6.97
CA ASP A 507 -12.39 13.23 -7.36
C ASP A 507 -13.11 14.57 -7.54
N LEU A 508 -14.44 14.61 -7.39
CA LEU A 508 -15.24 15.78 -7.66
C LEU A 508 -15.34 16.70 -6.45
N ALA A 509 -15.19 18.01 -6.65
CA ALA A 509 -15.30 19.02 -5.61
C ALA A 509 -16.66 18.99 -4.90
N VAL A 510 -17.74 18.71 -5.63
CA VAL A 510 -19.10 18.70 -5.10
C VAL A 510 -19.30 17.73 -3.94
N ASP A 511 -18.54 16.64 -3.92
CA ASP A 511 -18.63 15.63 -2.84
C ASP A 511 -17.88 16.05 -1.57
N TRP A 512 -16.99 17.05 -1.66
CA TRP A 512 -16.13 17.51 -0.58
C TRP A 512 -16.36 18.96 -0.16
N LEU A 513 -17.02 19.75 -0.99
CA LEU A 513 -17.26 21.19 -0.77
C LEU A 513 -18.59 21.41 -0.05
N THR A 514 -18.73 20.80 1.13
CA THR A 514 -19.87 21.04 2.01
C THR A 514 -19.48 21.97 3.17
N PRO A 515 -20.42 22.73 3.75
CA PRO A 515 -20.14 23.60 4.89
C PRO A 515 -19.49 22.86 6.06
N GLU A 516 -19.94 21.64 6.34
CA GLU A 516 -19.38 20.80 7.40
C GLU A 516 -17.94 20.39 7.13
N MET A 517 -17.65 19.95 5.91
CA MET A 517 -16.28 19.56 5.52
C MET A 517 -15.32 20.75 5.54
N MET A 518 -15.81 21.93 5.17
CA MET A 518 -15.01 23.17 5.24
C MET A 518 -14.76 23.58 6.69
N ASP A 519 -15.76 23.53 7.57
CA ASP A 519 -15.59 23.80 9.00
C ASP A 519 -14.55 22.86 9.64
N ARG A 520 -14.60 21.58 9.32
CA ARG A 520 -13.63 20.59 9.82
C ARG A 520 -12.19 20.92 9.37
N ARG A 521 -12.00 21.34 8.13
CA ARG A 521 -10.68 21.78 7.62
C ARG A 521 -10.20 23.03 8.32
N VAL A 522 -11.06 24.04 8.51
CA VAL A 522 -10.72 25.27 9.22
C VAL A 522 -10.34 24.97 10.67
N ARG A 523 -11.12 24.19 11.38
CA ARG A 523 -10.79 23.78 12.76
C ARG A 523 -9.46 23.07 12.85
N TYR A 524 -9.16 22.20 11.88
CA TYR A 524 -7.88 21.52 11.83
C TYR A 524 -6.71 22.50 11.66
N ILE A 525 -6.82 23.47 10.74
CA ILE A 525 -5.78 24.50 10.54
C ILE A 525 -5.57 25.32 11.83
N VAL A 526 -6.64 25.75 12.50
CA VAL A 526 -6.55 26.48 13.77
C VAL A 526 -5.83 25.63 14.84
N GLN A 527 -6.14 24.35 14.94
CA GLN A 527 -5.44 23.46 15.87
C GLN A 527 -3.97 23.25 15.49
N LEU A 528 -3.68 23.12 14.20
CA LEU A 528 -2.32 22.95 13.70
C LEU A 528 -1.50 24.20 13.96
N SER A 529 -2.00 25.40 13.65
CA SER A 529 -1.30 26.66 13.85
C SER A 529 -0.93 26.87 15.33
N SER A 530 -1.86 26.62 16.26
CA SER A 530 -1.58 26.73 17.70
C SER A 530 -0.49 25.78 18.20
N LYS A 531 -0.27 24.67 17.50
CA LYS A 531 0.80 23.70 17.82
C LYS A 531 2.12 24.06 17.14
N LEU A 532 2.07 24.68 15.96
CA LEU A 532 3.24 25.06 15.16
C LEU A 532 3.96 26.26 15.76
N GLU A 533 3.25 27.27 16.28
CA GLU A 533 3.83 28.38 16.99
C GLU A 533 4.77 27.97 18.16
N TYR A 534 4.48 26.80 18.73
CA TYR A 534 5.26 26.29 19.88
C TYR A 534 6.47 25.43 19.48
N LYS A 535 6.49 24.83 18.26
CA LYS A 535 7.48 23.79 17.90
C LYS A 535 8.23 24.04 16.60
N LEU A 536 7.65 24.76 15.68
CA LEU A 536 8.28 25.16 14.43
C LEU A 536 8.28 26.69 14.45
N LYS A 537 9.38 27.32 14.12
CA LYS A 537 9.41 28.78 13.85
C LYS A 537 8.69 29.01 12.51
N PHE A 538 7.37 28.91 12.54
CA PHE A 538 6.50 29.10 11.39
C PHE A 538 5.93 30.51 11.45
N ASP A 539 6.20 31.30 10.43
CA ASP A 539 5.60 32.60 10.24
C ASP A 539 4.41 32.48 9.28
N PRO A 540 3.17 32.67 9.76
CA PRO A 540 1.99 32.55 8.91
C PRO A 540 1.96 33.59 7.79
N ASP A 541 2.49 34.77 8.00
CA ASP A 541 2.48 35.87 7.04
C ASP A 541 3.51 35.61 5.93
N GLU A 542 4.72 35.15 6.29
CA GLU A 542 5.73 34.69 5.32
C GLU A 542 5.20 33.51 4.49
N TYR A 543 4.46 32.60 5.12
CA TYR A 543 3.83 31.50 4.44
C TYR A 543 2.75 31.98 3.46
N ALA A 544 1.86 32.88 3.89
CA ALA A 544 0.81 33.41 3.04
C ALA A 544 1.38 34.09 1.78
N VAL A 545 2.42 34.91 1.94
CA VAL A 545 3.11 35.58 0.80
C VAL A 545 3.74 34.57 -0.17
N ASN A 546 4.23 33.42 0.32
CA ASN A 546 4.90 32.45 -0.52
C ASN A 546 3.97 31.42 -1.16
N PHE A 547 2.72 31.27 -0.68
CA PHE A 547 1.83 30.17 -1.10
C PHE A 547 0.46 30.64 -1.61
N PHE A 548 0.09 31.88 -1.47
CA PHE A 548 -1.10 32.51 -2.02
C PHE A 548 -0.73 33.71 -2.90
#